data_d108786985b0dc660b2be7f2cd70e574
#
_entry.id   d108786985b0dc660b2be7f2cd70e574
#
_cell.length_a   1.000
_cell.length_b   1.000
_cell.length_c   1.000
_cell.angle_alpha   90.00
_cell.angle_beta   90.00
_cell.angle_gamma   90.00
#
_symmetry.space_group_name_H-M   'P 1'
#
loop_
_entity.id
_entity.type
_entity.pdbx_description
1 polymer ?
#
loop_
_entity_poly.entity_id
_entity_poly.type
_entity_poly.pdbx_seq_one_letter_code
_entity_poly.pdbx_strand_id
1 'polypeptide(L)' 'KGINMNEFQIKLLLKIEQLTLYVIDLKKENQHQGKLIEDLQSQLSTSKN' A
#
# COMPACT_ATOMS: atom_id res chain seq x y z
N LYS A 1 23.92 -21.16 -22.32
CA LYS A 1 23.57 -21.44 -20.96
C LYS A 1 22.44 -20.58 -20.50
N GLY A 2 21.41 -21.24 -20.08
CA GLY A 2 20.24 -20.53 -19.67
C GLY A 2 20.31 -20.04 -18.24
N ILE A 3 19.24 -19.36 -17.85
CA ILE A 3 19.10 -18.90 -16.49
C ILE A 3 18.81 -20.09 -15.59
N ASN A 4 19.42 -20.11 -14.43
CA ASN A 4 19.13 -21.13 -13.42
C ASN A 4 17.72 -20.92 -12.93
N MET A 5 16.87 -21.93 -13.10
CA MET A 5 15.46 -21.82 -12.74
C MET A 5 15.29 -21.53 -11.24
N ASN A 6 16.10 -22.19 -10.41
CA ASN A 6 16.00 -21.96 -8.97
C ASN A 6 16.36 -20.51 -8.62
N GLU A 7 17.43 -20.02 -9.22
CA GLU A 7 17.87 -18.66 -8.98
C GLU A 7 16.82 -17.66 -9.44
N PHE A 8 16.24 -17.91 -10.59
CA PHE A 8 15.20 -17.04 -11.13
C PHE A 8 13.98 -17.03 -10.21
N GLN A 9 13.58 -18.20 -9.74
CA GLN A 9 12.43 -18.32 -8.84
C GLN A 9 12.66 -17.58 -7.53
N ILE A 10 13.87 -17.69 -6.98
CA ILE A 10 14.19 -16.99 -5.74
C ILE A 10 14.11 -15.49 -5.94
N LYS A 11 14.69 -15.00 -7.03
CA LYS A 11 14.63 -13.56 -7.31
C LYS A 11 13.20 -13.09 -7.52
N LEU A 12 12.41 -13.91 -8.18
CA LEU A 12 11.00 -13.57 -8.40
C LEU A 12 10.24 -13.49 -7.08
N LEU A 13 10.48 -14.44 -6.19
CA LEU A 13 9.84 -14.44 -4.88
C LEU A 13 10.23 -13.22 -4.07
N LEU A 14 11.50 -12.85 -4.11
CA LEU A 14 11.98 -11.66 -3.42
C LEU A 14 11.29 -10.41 -3.95
N LYS A 15 11.13 -10.34 -5.27
CA LYS A 15 10.46 -9.19 -5.87
C LYS A 15 8.99 -9.15 -5.46
N ILE A 16 8.32 -10.29 -5.45
CA ILE A 16 6.93 -10.37 -5.04
C ILE A 16 6.79 -9.93 -3.58
N GLU A 17 7.73 -10.34 -2.73
CA GLU A 17 7.71 -9.92 -1.34
C GLU A 17 7.84 -8.41 -1.21
N GLN A 18 8.78 -7.82 -1.94
CA GLN A 18 8.95 -6.37 -1.91
C GLN A 18 7.70 -5.64 -2.35
N LEU A 19 7.09 -6.12 -3.44
CA LEU A 19 5.87 -5.50 -3.96
C LEU A 19 4.72 -5.66 -2.97
N THR A 20 4.64 -6.80 -2.30
CA THR A 20 3.61 -7.04 -1.30
C THR A 20 3.74 -6.06 -0.14
N LEU A 21 4.96 -5.86 0.35
CA LEU A 21 5.20 -4.90 1.44
C LEU A 21 4.83 -3.49 1.00
N TYR A 22 5.15 -3.15 -0.23
CA TYR A 22 4.81 -1.84 -0.77
C TYR A 22 3.30 -1.63 -0.81
N VAL A 23 2.57 -2.66 -1.25
CA VAL A 23 1.11 -2.58 -1.32
C VAL A 23 0.51 -2.44 0.08
N ILE A 24 1.07 -3.16 1.05
CA ILE A 24 0.61 -3.05 2.43
C ILE A 24 0.80 -1.63 2.95
N ASP A 25 1.95 -1.02 2.65
CA ASP A 25 2.22 0.37 3.03
C ASP A 25 1.21 1.32 2.40
N LEU A 26 0.95 1.14 1.10
CA LEU A 26 -0.02 1.97 0.41
C LEU A 26 -1.40 1.84 1.02
N LYS A 27 -1.78 0.63 1.41
CA LYS A 27 -3.08 0.41 2.03
C LYS A 27 -3.19 1.14 3.35
N LYS A 28 -2.14 1.09 4.16
CA LYS A 28 -2.13 1.80 5.43
C LYS A 28 -2.23 3.30 5.23
N GLU A 29 -1.50 3.80 4.24
CA GLU A 29 -1.53 5.22 3.91
C GLU A 29 -2.91 5.65 3.45
N ASN A 30 -3.55 4.82 2.61
CA ASN A 30 -4.90 5.11 2.13
C ASN A 30 -5.89 5.14 3.28
N GLN A 31 -5.77 4.22 4.22
CA GLN A 31 -6.65 4.19 5.38
C GLN A 31 -6.46 5.44 6.22
N HIS A 32 -5.22 5.87 6.38
CA HIS A 32 -4.93 7.08 7.13
C HIS A 32 -5.55 8.31 6.45
N GLN A 33 -5.38 8.41 5.14
CA GLN A 33 -5.96 9.50 4.37
C GLN A 33 -7.48 9.49 4.43
N GLY A 34 -8.07 8.29 4.41
CA GLY A 34 -9.51 8.15 4.53
C GLY A 34 -10.02 8.72 5.84
N LYS A 35 -9.31 8.48 6.92
CA LYS A 35 -9.68 9.03 8.22
C LYS A 35 -9.57 10.54 8.24
N LEU A 36 -8.53 11.08 7.63
CA LEU A 36 -8.37 12.54 7.55
C LEU A 36 -9.50 13.18 6.76
N ILE A 37 -9.90 12.53 5.67
CA ILE A 37 -11.01 13.03 4.87
C ILE A 37 -12.31 13.01 5.68
N GLU A 38 -12.55 11.95 6.41
CA GLU A 38 -13.72 11.85 7.27
C GLU A 38 -13.74 12.96 8.31
N ASP A 39 -12.57 13.20 8.92
CA ASP A 39 -12.45 14.26 9.92
C ASP A 39 -12.75 15.62 9.32
N LEU A 40 -12.22 15.88 8.12
CA LEU A 40 -12.48 17.15 7.43
C LEU A 40 -13.95 17.30 7.08
N GLN A 41 -14.56 16.24 6.61
CA GLN A 41 -15.99 16.29 6.28
C GLN A 41 -16.82 16.56 7.53
N SER A 42 -16.43 15.96 8.63
CA SER A 42 -17.12 16.17 9.90
C SER A 42 -17.00 17.63 10.35
N GLN A 43 -15.81 18.20 10.22
CA GLN A 43 -15.57 19.60 10.60
C GLN A 43 -16.35 20.54 9.70
N LEU A 44 -16.37 20.26 8.40
CA LEU A 44 -17.12 21.08 7.47
C LEU A 44 -18.61 21.03 7.77
N SER A 45 -19.11 19.84 8.08
CA SER A 45 -20.51 19.68 8.44
C SER A 45 -20.86 20.46 9.69
N THR A 46 -19.97 20.44 10.67
CA THR A 46 -20.18 21.16 11.92
C THR A 46 -20.13 22.67 11.71
N SER A 47 -19.21 23.13 10.88
CA SER A 47 -19.04 24.58 10.70
C SER A 47 -20.11 25.19 9.81
N LYS A 48 -20.91 24.38 9.16
CA LYS A 48 -22.02 24.90 8.34
C LYS A 48 -23.18 25.41 9.17
N ASN A 49 -23.19 25.09 10.41
CA ASN A 49 -24.19 25.64 11.33
C ASN A 49 -23.76 27.01 11.80
#